data_9363d393b96f9cc7d82e5afb7da14c28
#
_entry.id   9363d393b96f9cc7d82e5afb7da14c28
#
_cell.length_a   1.000
_cell.length_b   1.000
_cell.length_c   1.000
_cell.angle_alpha   90.00
_cell.angle_beta   90.00
_cell.angle_gamma   90.00
#
_symmetry.space_group_name_H-M   'P 1'
#
loop_
_entity.id
_entity.type
_entity.pdbx_description
1 polymer ?
#
loop_
_entity_poly.entity_id
_entity_poly.type
_entity_poly.pdbx_seq_one_letter_code
_entity_poly.pdbx_strand_id
1 'polypeptide(L)'
;TLEGGQANTSLGRLTFTPNEYKVKRYQQTFAYNDMEAMQDPAMIDVALAGIADLMANQIRSEYFAELRKSGNRHAYSGSTITYSDVVDALASLGREVEDGLFIIMSTSCRSAIRKDSDFIAARSGEILYTGQFGTLCGIPVLFSSLVPDGQAIITDKEAVRFFVKREASLE
;
A
#
# COMPACT_ATOMS: atom_id res chain seq x y z
N THR A 1 -33.88 -4.73 25.12
CA THR A 1 -33.81 -5.06 26.55
C THR A 1 -34.92 -6.07 26.84
N LEU A 2 -34.57 -7.25 27.34
CA LEU A 2 -35.54 -8.25 27.79
C LEU A 2 -35.96 -7.92 29.23
N GLU A 3 -37.27 -7.94 29.51
CA GLU A 3 -37.76 -7.87 30.87
C GLU A 3 -37.51 -9.22 31.59
N GLY A 4 -37.30 -9.16 32.90
CA GLY A 4 -37.02 -10.36 33.70
C GLY A 4 -38.12 -11.41 33.54
N GLY A 5 -37.77 -12.62 33.08
CA GLY A 5 -38.71 -13.75 32.87
C GLY A 5 -39.14 -13.96 31.41
N GLN A 6 -38.75 -13.09 30.47
CA GLN A 6 -39.01 -13.31 29.04
C GLN A 6 -37.94 -14.22 28.44
N ALA A 7 -38.35 -15.26 27.73
CA ALA A 7 -37.44 -16.09 26.94
C ALA A 7 -36.94 -15.34 25.72
N ASN A 8 -35.64 -15.38 25.47
CA ASN A 8 -35.09 -14.83 24.25
C ASN A 8 -35.45 -15.73 23.05
N THR A 9 -36.43 -15.30 22.28
CA THR A 9 -36.90 -16.02 21.09
C THR A 9 -36.15 -15.63 19.80
N SER A 10 -35.30 -14.58 19.84
CA SER A 10 -34.49 -14.18 18.70
C SER A 10 -33.19 -14.99 18.68
N LEU A 11 -33.20 -16.09 17.97
CA LEU A 11 -31.98 -16.86 17.65
C LEU A 11 -31.25 -16.19 16.49
N GLY A 12 -30.12 -15.55 16.78
CA GLY A 12 -29.22 -15.05 15.75
C GLY A 12 -28.54 -16.25 15.06
N ARG A 13 -28.79 -16.43 13.77
CA ARG A 13 -28.09 -17.41 12.93
C ARG A 13 -26.94 -16.75 12.20
N LEU A 14 -25.73 -17.24 12.42
CA LEU A 14 -24.57 -16.85 11.63
C LEU A 14 -24.63 -17.60 10.29
N THR A 15 -24.67 -16.83 9.20
CA THR A 15 -24.57 -17.39 7.85
C THR A 15 -23.20 -17.04 7.28
N PHE A 16 -22.43 -18.06 6.92
CA PHE A 16 -21.13 -17.87 6.30
C PHE A 16 -21.28 -18.01 4.78
N THR A 17 -20.84 -16.99 4.06
CA THR A 17 -20.73 -17.07 2.60
C THR A 17 -19.27 -17.39 2.27
N PRO A 18 -18.99 -18.54 1.64
CA PRO A 18 -17.61 -18.87 1.26
C PRO A 18 -17.17 -17.94 0.13
N ASN A 19 -16.00 -17.35 0.28
CA ASN A 19 -15.34 -16.61 -0.78
C ASN A 19 -14.26 -17.49 -1.41
N GLU A 20 -14.31 -17.66 -2.72
CA GLU A 20 -13.30 -18.39 -3.47
C GLU A 20 -12.22 -17.44 -3.97
N TYR A 21 -10.97 -17.75 -3.68
CA TYR A 21 -9.81 -17.02 -4.16
C TYR A 21 -9.01 -17.86 -5.15
N LYS A 22 -8.74 -17.30 -6.33
CA LYS A 22 -7.87 -17.93 -7.33
C LYS A 22 -6.43 -17.56 -7.08
N VAL A 23 -5.58 -18.56 -6.85
CA VAL A 23 -4.15 -18.37 -6.65
C VAL A 23 -3.46 -18.31 -8.01
N LYS A 24 -2.61 -17.31 -8.21
CA LYS A 24 -1.74 -17.18 -9.37
C LYS A 24 -0.39 -17.83 -9.08
N ARG A 25 0.22 -18.44 -10.09
CA ARG A 25 1.57 -18.96 -10.02
C ARG A 25 2.52 -17.96 -10.66
N TYR A 26 3.57 -17.59 -9.94
CA TYR A 26 4.70 -16.83 -10.46
C TYR A 26 5.87 -17.78 -10.62
N GLN A 27 6.51 -17.73 -11.78
CA GLN A 27 7.68 -18.53 -12.07
C GLN A 27 8.60 -17.70 -12.97
N GLN A 28 9.86 -17.65 -12.60
CA GLN A 28 10.93 -17.07 -13.39
C GLN A 28 12.04 -18.11 -13.53
N THR A 29 12.55 -18.26 -14.73
CA THR A 29 13.68 -19.17 -15.03
C THR A 29 14.79 -18.39 -15.70
N PHE A 30 16.02 -18.75 -15.41
CA PHE A 30 17.16 -18.33 -16.20
C PHE A 30 17.96 -19.58 -16.62
N ALA A 31 18.55 -19.51 -17.78
CA ALA A 31 19.44 -20.55 -18.28
C ALA A 31 20.89 -20.04 -18.22
N TYR A 32 21.77 -20.87 -17.80
CA TYR A 32 23.21 -20.61 -17.81
C TYR A 32 23.96 -21.79 -18.44
N ASN A 33 25.15 -21.52 -18.94
CA ASN A 33 26.05 -22.55 -19.47
C ASN A 33 27.06 -22.91 -18.38
N ASP A 34 27.35 -24.20 -18.21
CA ASP A 34 28.33 -24.68 -17.22
C ASP A 34 29.72 -24.04 -17.38
N MET A 35 30.12 -23.74 -18.62
CA MET A 35 31.39 -23.06 -18.86
C MET A 35 31.40 -21.61 -18.37
N GLU A 36 30.28 -20.90 -18.51
CA GLU A 36 30.11 -19.52 -17.98
C GLU A 36 30.10 -19.52 -16.45
N ALA A 37 29.42 -20.49 -15.83
CA ALA A 37 29.40 -20.66 -14.38
C ALA A 37 30.77 -21.00 -13.78
N MET A 38 31.64 -21.73 -14.55
CA MET A 38 33.01 -22.00 -14.14
C MET A 38 33.89 -20.75 -14.23
N GLN A 39 33.63 -19.86 -15.19
CA GLN A 39 34.40 -18.63 -15.36
C GLN A 39 34.05 -17.57 -14.36
N ASP A 40 32.76 -17.46 -14.02
CA ASP A 40 32.25 -16.52 -13.02
C ASP A 40 31.23 -17.20 -12.09
N PRO A 41 31.68 -17.79 -10.98
CA PRO A 41 30.80 -18.43 -10.00
C PRO A 41 29.78 -17.48 -9.36
N ALA A 42 30.08 -16.17 -9.32
CA ALA A 42 29.18 -15.17 -8.75
C ALA A 42 27.96 -14.88 -9.65
N MET A 43 28.01 -15.29 -10.92
CA MET A 43 26.93 -15.03 -11.89
C MET A 43 25.60 -15.65 -11.42
N ILE A 44 25.63 -16.82 -10.82
CA ILE A 44 24.43 -17.52 -10.35
C ILE A 44 23.78 -16.74 -9.21
N ASP A 45 24.57 -16.28 -8.25
CA ASP A 45 24.06 -15.51 -7.10
C ASP A 45 23.46 -14.17 -7.55
N VAL A 46 24.09 -13.50 -8.49
CA VAL A 46 23.59 -12.24 -9.07
C VAL A 46 22.28 -12.48 -9.82
N ALA A 47 22.19 -13.56 -10.60
CA ALA A 47 20.96 -13.92 -11.31
C ALA A 47 19.82 -14.26 -10.35
N LEU A 48 20.09 -15.00 -9.28
CA LEU A 48 19.11 -15.32 -8.24
C LEU A 48 18.61 -14.07 -7.51
N ALA A 49 19.51 -13.16 -7.16
CA ALA A 49 19.12 -11.88 -6.56
C ALA A 49 18.23 -11.08 -7.52
N GLY A 50 18.57 -11.02 -8.80
CA GLY A 50 17.77 -10.36 -9.83
C GLY A 50 16.37 -10.97 -9.98
N ILE A 51 16.25 -12.31 -9.94
CA ILE A 51 14.96 -13.00 -9.97
C ILE A 51 14.13 -12.66 -8.74
N ALA A 52 14.73 -12.66 -7.55
CA ALA A 52 14.04 -12.32 -6.32
C ALA A 52 13.48 -10.88 -6.36
N ASP A 53 14.26 -9.93 -6.87
CA ASP A 53 13.83 -8.55 -7.06
C ASP A 53 12.70 -8.41 -8.07
N LEU A 54 12.75 -9.14 -9.18
CA LEU A 54 11.67 -9.15 -10.18
C LEU A 54 10.37 -9.70 -9.59
N MET A 55 10.43 -10.80 -8.83
CA MET A 55 9.28 -11.37 -8.17
C MET A 55 8.69 -10.43 -7.11
N ALA A 56 9.54 -9.79 -6.30
CA ALA A 56 9.12 -8.81 -5.31
C ALA A 56 8.44 -7.60 -5.97
N ASN A 57 8.98 -7.10 -7.07
CA ASN A 57 8.40 -5.99 -7.82
C ASN A 57 7.06 -6.37 -8.47
N GLN A 58 6.91 -7.60 -8.94
CA GLN A 58 5.65 -8.09 -9.49
C GLN A 58 4.56 -8.14 -8.38
N ILE A 59 4.89 -8.68 -7.21
CA ILE A 59 3.97 -8.73 -6.06
C ILE A 59 3.57 -7.30 -5.63
N ARG A 60 4.54 -6.38 -5.55
CA ARG A 60 4.25 -4.96 -5.24
C ARG A 60 3.32 -4.34 -6.27
N SER A 61 3.56 -4.58 -7.55
CA SER A 61 2.72 -4.05 -8.63
C SER A 61 1.28 -4.55 -8.53
N GLU A 62 1.08 -5.84 -8.23
CA GLU A 62 -0.26 -6.38 -8.01
C GLU A 62 -0.94 -5.84 -6.76
N TYR A 63 -0.20 -5.67 -5.66
CA TYR A 63 -0.71 -5.03 -4.46
C TYR A 63 -1.27 -3.64 -4.75
N PHE A 64 -0.53 -2.81 -5.48
CA PHE A 64 -1.01 -1.48 -5.87
C PHE A 64 -2.17 -1.54 -6.87
N ALA A 65 -2.21 -2.55 -7.73
CA ALA A 65 -3.33 -2.76 -8.63
C ALA A 65 -4.62 -3.09 -7.87
N GLU A 66 -4.54 -3.89 -6.81
CA GLU A 66 -5.68 -4.20 -5.94
C GLU A 66 -6.14 -2.97 -5.14
N LEU A 67 -5.23 -2.23 -4.53
CA LEU A 67 -5.58 -0.99 -3.81
C LEU A 67 -6.34 0.00 -4.71
N ARG A 68 -5.98 0.11 -5.98
CA ARG A 68 -6.65 1.00 -6.95
C ARG A 68 -8.03 0.55 -7.37
N LYS A 69 -8.46 -0.68 -7.06
CA LYS A 69 -9.82 -1.16 -7.32
C LYS A 69 -10.84 -0.62 -6.33
N SER A 70 -10.40 0.03 -5.25
CA SER A 70 -11.30 0.68 -4.30
C SER A 70 -12.23 1.65 -5.01
N GLY A 71 -13.51 1.60 -4.65
CA GLY A 71 -14.54 2.52 -5.15
C GLY A 71 -14.49 3.91 -4.51
N ASN A 72 -13.85 4.03 -3.35
CA ASN A 72 -13.71 5.32 -2.65
C ASN A 72 -12.64 6.15 -3.35
N ARG A 73 -13.07 7.21 -4.01
CA ARG A 73 -12.19 8.14 -4.71
C ARG A 73 -12.56 9.56 -4.34
N HIS A 74 -11.57 10.32 -3.94
CA HIS A 74 -11.67 11.75 -3.74
C HIS A 74 -10.94 12.46 -4.90
N ALA A 75 -11.64 13.35 -5.61
CA ALA A 75 -11.05 14.12 -6.70
C ALA A 75 -10.64 15.49 -6.17
N TYR A 76 -9.41 15.89 -6.43
CA TYR A 76 -8.94 17.23 -6.15
C TYR A 76 -9.10 18.14 -7.40
N SER A 77 -9.29 19.44 -7.18
CA SER A 77 -9.62 20.41 -8.23
C SER A 77 -8.40 21.05 -8.89
N GLY A 78 -7.21 20.91 -8.29
CA GLY A 78 -5.97 21.53 -8.74
C GLY A 78 -5.19 20.69 -9.75
N SER A 79 -4.04 21.20 -10.18
CA SER A 79 -3.07 20.46 -11.00
C SER A 79 -2.18 19.53 -10.19
N THR A 80 -2.10 19.73 -8.88
CA THR A 80 -1.28 18.96 -7.93
C THR A 80 -2.05 18.77 -6.63
N ILE A 81 -1.76 17.66 -5.93
CA ILE A 81 -2.34 17.40 -4.61
C ILE A 81 -1.76 18.40 -3.62
N THR A 82 -2.65 19.05 -2.86
CA THR A 82 -2.33 19.96 -1.76
C THR A 82 -2.52 19.29 -0.40
N TYR A 83 -2.05 19.95 0.66
CA TYR A 83 -2.29 19.50 2.04
C TYR A 83 -3.80 19.46 2.35
N SER A 84 -4.55 20.47 1.91
CA SER A 84 -6.00 20.55 2.07
C SER A 84 -6.72 19.36 1.41
N ASP A 85 -6.32 18.97 0.20
CA ASP A 85 -6.91 17.81 -0.49
C ASP A 85 -6.75 16.51 0.31
N VAL A 86 -5.62 16.36 1.01
CA VAL A 86 -5.40 15.18 1.87
C VAL A 86 -6.30 15.22 3.09
N VAL A 87 -6.48 16.39 3.70
CA VAL A 87 -7.40 16.57 4.84
C VAL A 87 -8.83 16.25 4.42
N ASP A 88 -9.28 16.75 3.27
CA ASP A 88 -10.63 16.50 2.74
C ASP A 88 -10.82 15.02 2.38
N ALA A 89 -9.80 14.37 1.83
CA ALA A 89 -9.83 12.93 1.55
C ALA A 89 -9.94 12.10 2.84
N LEU A 90 -9.23 12.48 3.91
CA LEU A 90 -9.34 11.84 5.22
C LEU A 90 -10.73 12.01 5.80
N ALA A 91 -11.29 13.22 5.75
CA ALA A 91 -12.64 13.50 6.19
C ALA A 91 -13.67 12.65 5.42
N SER A 92 -13.47 12.43 4.11
CA SER A 92 -14.36 11.63 3.28
C SER A 92 -14.37 10.13 3.64
N LEU A 93 -13.33 9.63 4.33
CA LEU A 93 -13.31 8.25 4.82
C LEU A 93 -14.32 7.98 5.93
N GLY A 94 -14.78 9.03 6.64
CA GLY A 94 -15.77 8.92 7.69
C GLY A 94 -15.37 8.03 8.87
N ARG A 95 -14.07 7.85 9.12
CA ARG A 95 -13.56 7.08 10.26
C ARG A 95 -13.50 7.95 11.50
N GLU A 96 -13.95 7.42 12.63
CA GLU A 96 -13.84 8.08 13.94
C GLU A 96 -12.40 8.11 14.47
N VAL A 97 -11.59 7.11 14.08
CA VAL A 97 -10.20 6.95 14.51
C VAL A 97 -9.32 6.74 13.28
N GLU A 98 -8.28 7.54 13.18
CA GLU A 98 -7.29 7.50 12.07
C GLU A 98 -6.09 6.60 12.38
N ASP A 99 -6.11 5.89 13.52
CA ASP A 99 -5.02 5.01 13.91
C ASP A 99 -4.86 3.84 12.93
N GLY A 100 -3.62 3.49 12.65
CA GLY A 100 -3.28 2.41 11.72
C GLY A 100 -3.37 2.77 10.23
N LEU A 101 -3.78 4.00 9.89
CA LEU A 101 -3.74 4.49 8.52
C LEU A 101 -2.30 4.82 8.09
N PHE A 102 -2.04 4.71 6.80
CA PHE A 102 -0.86 5.24 6.16
C PHE A 102 -1.19 5.77 4.76
N ILE A 103 -0.42 6.73 4.31
CA ILE A 103 -0.60 7.39 3.03
C ILE A 103 0.53 6.95 2.10
N ILE A 104 0.19 6.49 0.91
CA ILE A 104 1.17 6.18 -0.14
C ILE A 104 0.96 7.16 -1.28
N MET A 105 2.00 7.93 -1.60
CA MET A 105 1.95 8.96 -2.64
C MET A 105 2.92 8.66 -3.77
N SER A 106 2.62 9.20 -4.95
CA SER A 106 3.58 9.24 -6.03
C SER A 106 4.77 10.15 -5.66
N THR A 107 5.92 9.88 -6.25
CA THR A 107 7.14 10.68 -6.01
C THR A 107 6.99 12.13 -6.48
N SER A 108 6.14 12.40 -7.47
CA SER A 108 5.81 13.76 -7.96
C SER A 108 5.07 14.59 -6.91
N CYS A 109 4.19 13.99 -6.11
CA CYS A 109 3.47 14.69 -5.05
C CYS A 109 4.38 15.18 -3.92
N ARG A 110 5.54 14.56 -3.73
CA ARG A 110 6.50 14.94 -2.69
C ARG A 110 6.96 16.40 -2.78
N SER A 111 7.26 16.84 -4.00
CA SER A 111 7.71 18.22 -4.22
C SER A 111 6.56 19.23 -4.12
N ALA A 112 5.36 18.83 -4.55
CA ALA A 112 4.17 19.66 -4.47
C ALA A 112 3.79 19.99 -3.02
N ILE A 113 3.68 18.97 -2.18
CA ILE A 113 3.32 19.14 -0.77
C ILE A 113 4.40 19.91 0.01
N ARG A 114 5.70 19.70 -0.28
CA ARG A 114 6.78 20.47 0.35
C ARG A 114 6.74 21.97 0.04
N LYS A 115 6.14 22.37 -1.08
CA LYS A 115 5.96 23.76 -1.48
C LYS A 115 4.62 24.34 -1.03
N ASP A 116 3.74 23.50 -0.50
CA ASP A 116 2.43 23.93 -0.04
C ASP A 116 2.57 24.81 1.22
N SER A 117 1.98 26.01 1.16
CA SER A 117 2.04 26.99 2.24
C SER A 117 1.39 26.50 3.52
N ASP A 118 0.28 25.77 3.40
CA ASP A 118 -0.47 25.26 4.53
C ASP A 118 0.29 24.15 5.26
N PHE A 119 0.98 23.30 4.49
CA PHE A 119 1.86 22.29 5.06
C PHE A 119 3.07 22.91 5.76
N ILE A 120 3.67 23.93 5.18
CA ILE A 120 4.80 24.65 5.79
C ILE A 120 4.35 25.37 7.07
N ALA A 121 3.17 25.99 7.08
CA ALA A 121 2.62 26.65 8.24
C ALA A 121 2.29 25.68 9.39
N ALA A 122 1.73 24.51 9.06
CA ALA A 122 1.38 23.49 10.04
C ALA A 122 2.61 22.82 10.70
N ARG A 123 3.76 22.82 10.02
CA ARG A 123 5.00 22.17 10.45
C ARG A 123 6.21 23.09 10.46
N SER A 124 6.05 24.31 10.92
CA SER A 124 7.14 25.28 10.99
C SER A 124 8.35 24.74 11.76
N GLY A 125 9.43 24.50 11.05
CA GLY A 125 10.76 24.23 11.60
C GLY A 125 11.32 22.82 11.35
N GLU A 126 10.59 21.76 11.57
CA GLU A 126 11.15 20.39 11.61
C GLU A 126 11.59 19.86 10.22
N ILE A 127 10.79 20.12 9.18
CA ILE A 127 11.10 19.65 7.81
C ILE A 127 12.19 20.47 7.14
N LEU A 128 12.28 21.75 7.45
CA LEU A 128 13.32 22.64 6.92
C LEU A 128 14.72 22.19 7.36
N TYR A 129 14.84 21.64 8.57
CA TYR A 129 16.14 21.24 9.13
C TYR A 129 16.50 19.78 8.86
N THR A 130 15.53 18.85 8.90
CA THR A 130 15.80 17.41 8.77
C THR A 130 15.59 16.87 7.36
N GLY A 131 14.80 17.55 6.53
CA GLY A 131 14.41 17.08 5.20
C GLY A 131 13.57 15.80 5.21
N GLN A 132 13.22 15.29 6.38
CA GLN A 132 12.41 14.09 6.53
C GLN A 132 10.93 14.40 6.32
N PHE A 133 10.31 13.62 5.46
CA PHE A 133 8.86 13.66 5.24
C PHE A 133 8.24 12.53 6.08
N GLY A 134 8.00 12.78 7.37
CA GLY A 134 7.57 11.76 8.30
C GLY A 134 6.08 11.46 8.25
N THR A 135 5.27 12.45 8.60
CA THR A 135 3.81 12.29 8.74
C THR A 135 3.07 13.46 8.10
N LEU A 136 1.85 13.21 7.65
CA LEU A 136 0.90 14.20 7.16
C LEU A 136 -0.38 14.02 7.98
N CYS A 137 -0.90 15.08 8.62
CA CYS A 137 -2.03 14.98 9.55
C CYS A 137 -1.83 13.92 10.66
N GLY A 138 -0.59 13.67 11.10
CA GLY A 138 -0.29 12.61 12.07
C GLY A 138 -0.13 11.21 11.46
N ILE A 139 -0.44 11.01 10.19
CA ILE A 139 -0.42 9.73 9.48
C ILE A 139 0.93 9.57 8.75
N PRO A 140 1.60 8.40 8.85
CA PRO A 140 2.86 8.16 8.16
C PRO A 140 2.68 8.17 6.64
N VAL A 141 3.64 8.80 5.94
CA VAL A 141 3.64 8.93 4.48
C VAL A 141 4.78 8.14 3.87
N LEU A 142 4.43 7.33 2.88
CA LEU A 142 5.35 6.56 2.05
C LEU A 142 5.31 7.07 0.61
N PHE A 143 6.45 7.03 -0.08
CA PHE A 143 6.52 7.38 -1.49
C PHE A 143 6.84 6.15 -2.33
N SER A 144 6.10 5.99 -3.41
CA SER A 144 6.30 4.87 -4.33
C SER A 144 6.18 5.32 -5.78
N SER A 145 7.10 4.85 -6.62
CA SER A 145 7.02 5.03 -8.07
C SER A 145 5.94 4.17 -8.74
N LEU A 146 5.36 3.21 -8.00
CA LEU A 146 4.28 2.36 -8.49
C LEU A 146 2.90 3.05 -8.39
N VAL A 147 2.82 4.16 -7.67
CA VAL A 147 1.64 5.02 -7.64
C VAL A 147 1.75 5.99 -8.82
N PRO A 148 0.72 6.07 -9.68
CA PRO A 148 0.72 7.01 -10.81
C PRO A 148 0.92 8.46 -10.35
N ASP A 149 1.53 9.26 -11.20
CA ASP A 149 1.78 10.67 -10.92
C ASP A 149 0.49 11.41 -10.58
N GLY A 150 0.59 12.28 -9.58
CA GLY A 150 -0.55 13.05 -9.10
C GLY A 150 -1.57 12.24 -8.30
N GLN A 151 -1.25 11.03 -7.87
CA GLN A 151 -2.14 10.21 -7.04
C GLN A 151 -1.57 9.96 -5.65
N ALA A 152 -2.49 9.84 -4.69
CA ALA A 152 -2.23 9.38 -3.34
C ALA A 152 -3.24 8.30 -2.96
N ILE A 153 -2.82 7.35 -2.16
CA ILE A 153 -3.65 6.25 -1.65
C ILE A 153 -3.60 6.31 -0.13
N ILE A 154 -4.76 6.44 0.50
CA ILE A 154 -4.91 6.37 1.95
C ILE A 154 -5.45 4.97 2.26
N THR A 155 -4.74 4.22 3.06
CA THR A 155 -5.06 2.82 3.32
C THR A 155 -4.63 2.38 4.72
N ASP A 156 -5.10 1.23 5.15
CA ASP A 156 -4.66 0.56 6.37
C ASP A 156 -4.02 -0.80 6.06
N LYS A 157 -3.47 -1.45 7.07
CA LYS A 157 -2.83 -2.76 6.93
C LYS A 157 -3.79 -3.89 6.55
N GLU A 158 -5.08 -3.69 6.76
CA GLU A 158 -6.11 -4.71 6.53
C GLU A 158 -6.80 -4.57 5.17
N ALA A 159 -6.53 -3.47 4.44
CA ALA A 159 -7.17 -3.18 3.16
C ALA A 159 -6.90 -4.24 2.09
N VAL A 160 -5.72 -4.87 2.13
CA VAL A 160 -5.37 -5.95 1.21
C VAL A 160 -4.82 -7.14 1.99
N ARG A 161 -5.40 -8.32 1.74
CA ARG A 161 -4.93 -9.57 2.33
C ARG A 161 -4.14 -10.36 1.29
N PHE A 162 -2.98 -10.82 1.70
CA PHE A 162 -2.10 -11.64 0.88
C PHE A 162 -2.19 -13.11 1.31
N PHE A 163 -2.62 -13.98 0.39
CA PHE A 163 -2.74 -15.42 0.65
C PHE A 163 -1.63 -16.16 -0.09
N VAL A 164 -0.75 -16.79 0.66
CA VAL A 164 0.33 -17.62 0.12
C VAL A 164 -0.08 -19.08 0.23
N LYS A 165 -0.18 -19.77 -0.90
CA LYS A 165 -0.45 -21.20 -0.93
C LYS A 165 0.84 -22.03 -0.83
N ARG A 166 1.91 -21.55 -1.46
CA ARG A 166 3.25 -22.16 -1.44
C ARG A 166 4.29 -21.04 -1.41
N GLU A 167 5.25 -21.14 -0.55
CA GLU A 167 6.37 -20.22 -0.50
C GLU A 167 7.28 -20.38 -1.72
N ALA A 168 8.09 -19.36 -2.01
CA ALA A 168 9.06 -19.40 -3.07
C ALA A 168 10.10 -20.49 -2.78
N SER A 169 10.37 -21.34 -3.77
CA SER A 169 11.39 -22.37 -3.70
C SER A 169 12.22 -22.35 -4.99
N LEU A 170 13.52 -22.58 -4.85
CA LEU A 170 14.42 -22.88 -5.94
C LEU A 170 14.29 -24.37 -6.30
N GLU A 171 14.12 -24.64 -7.59
CA GLU A 171 14.13 -26.00 -8.15
C GLU A 171 15.19 -26.06 -9.25
#